data_3ff7912f0a6364b0b44e171826c79e5c
#
_entry.id   3ff7912f0a6364b0b44e171826c79e5c
#
_cell.length_a   1.000
_cell.length_b   1.000
_cell.length_c   1.000
_cell.angle_alpha   90.00
_cell.angle_beta   90.00
_cell.angle_gamma   90.00
#
_symmetry.space_group_name_H-M   'P 1'
#
loop_
_entity.id
_entity.type
_entity.pdbx_description
1 polymer ?
#
loop_
_entity_poly.entity_id
_entity_poly.type
_entity_poly.pdbx_seq_one_letter_code
_entity_poly.pdbx_strand_id
1 'polypeptide(L)'
;MLDFLAPYKKFFIIFGILSVIIYFGIYNLLSPEKMLPIYSPRDINPELVDSTVQHIGNDHKIADFAFINQNGKTITQKDYENKIYVADFFFTTCPTICPKMTDNMVWLQNQLKNNPEVKLLSFSVTPDIDTPEVLKKYAIEKGVDDARWNLVTGDKKDI
;
A
#
# COMPACT_ATOMS: atom_id res chain seq x y z
N MET A 1 -56.84 0.79 22.46
CA MET A 1 -55.74 1.70 22.89
C MET A 1 -54.93 2.28 21.72
N LEU A 2 -54.95 1.66 20.53
CA LEU A 2 -54.23 2.14 19.31
C LEU A 2 -55.00 3.19 18.51
N ASP A 3 -56.34 3.27 18.66
CA ASP A 3 -57.17 4.22 17.90
C ASP A 3 -56.98 5.69 18.28
N PHE A 4 -56.45 5.95 19.48
CA PHE A 4 -56.10 7.31 19.91
C PHE A 4 -54.94 7.92 19.09
N LEU A 5 -54.06 7.09 18.51
CA LEU A 5 -52.91 7.52 17.73
C LEU A 5 -53.22 7.70 16.23
N ALA A 6 -54.39 7.26 15.79
CA ALA A 6 -54.77 7.32 14.37
C ALA A 6 -54.66 8.71 13.74
N PRO A 7 -55.11 9.82 14.39
CA PRO A 7 -54.96 11.16 13.83
C PRO A 7 -53.52 11.65 13.73
N TYR A 8 -52.62 11.09 14.53
CA TYR A 8 -51.20 11.48 14.56
C TYR A 8 -50.31 10.59 13.71
N LYS A 9 -50.83 9.62 12.98
CA LYS A 9 -50.07 8.66 12.17
C LYS A 9 -49.13 9.35 11.20
N LYS A 10 -49.61 10.40 10.50
CA LYS A 10 -48.77 11.17 9.57
C LYS A 10 -47.61 11.88 10.28
N PHE A 11 -47.88 12.43 11.46
CA PHE A 11 -46.87 13.10 12.28
C PHE A 11 -45.75 12.12 12.69
N PHE A 12 -46.11 10.95 13.19
CA PHE A 12 -45.11 9.96 13.59
C PHE A 12 -44.27 9.41 12.41
N ILE A 13 -44.87 9.27 11.22
CA ILE A 13 -44.15 8.87 10.02
C ILE A 13 -43.17 9.96 9.63
N ILE A 14 -43.56 11.22 9.57
CA ILE A 14 -42.67 12.33 9.20
C ILE A 14 -41.56 12.48 10.25
N PHE A 15 -41.89 12.41 11.53
CA PHE A 15 -40.92 12.48 12.62
C PHE A 15 -39.89 11.33 12.55
N GLY A 16 -40.33 10.10 12.26
CA GLY A 16 -39.47 8.95 12.08
C GLY A 16 -38.49 9.14 10.91
N ILE A 17 -39.02 9.60 9.76
CA ILE A 17 -38.17 9.89 8.58
C ILE A 17 -37.13 10.96 8.91
N LEU A 18 -37.55 12.05 9.54
CA LEU A 18 -36.67 13.16 9.92
C LEU A 18 -35.60 12.70 10.91
N SER A 19 -35.97 11.88 11.89
CA SER A 19 -35.01 11.31 12.86
C SER A 19 -33.95 10.44 12.18
N VAL A 20 -34.33 9.63 11.19
CA VAL A 20 -33.39 8.80 10.42
C VAL A 20 -32.42 9.68 9.60
N ILE A 21 -32.97 10.72 8.94
CA ILE A 21 -32.11 11.66 8.16
C ILE A 21 -31.10 12.37 9.07
N ILE A 22 -31.57 12.86 10.22
CA ILE A 22 -30.70 13.53 11.21
C ILE A 22 -29.65 12.55 11.73
N TYR A 23 -30.04 11.32 12.06
CA TYR A 23 -29.11 10.29 12.54
C TYR A 23 -28.00 10.00 11.51
N PHE A 24 -28.37 9.77 10.25
CA PHE A 24 -27.36 9.53 9.20
C PHE A 24 -26.52 10.77 8.91
N GLY A 25 -27.09 11.98 8.97
CA GLY A 25 -26.34 13.23 8.83
C GLY A 25 -25.28 13.39 9.92
N ILE A 26 -25.68 13.19 11.18
CA ILE A 26 -24.77 13.25 12.33
C ILE A 26 -23.73 12.13 12.27
N TYR A 27 -24.13 10.90 11.92
CA TYR A 27 -23.22 9.76 11.78
C TYR A 27 -22.13 10.04 10.75
N ASN A 28 -22.49 10.55 9.56
CA ASN A 28 -21.49 10.89 8.53
C ASN A 28 -20.59 12.07 8.96
N LEU A 29 -21.12 13.04 9.68
CA LEU A 29 -20.35 14.19 10.14
C LEU A 29 -19.36 13.82 11.25
N LEU A 30 -19.75 12.90 12.14
CA LEU A 30 -18.94 12.47 13.28
C LEU A 30 -18.10 11.23 12.98
N SER A 31 -18.30 10.56 11.84
CA SER A 31 -17.45 9.43 11.45
C SER A 31 -16.03 9.93 11.19
N PRO A 32 -15.05 9.54 11.99
CA PRO A 32 -13.67 9.96 11.77
C PRO A 32 -13.20 9.42 10.42
N GLU A 33 -12.52 10.25 9.65
CA GLU A 33 -11.79 9.77 8.48
C GLU A 33 -10.82 8.68 8.93
N LYS A 34 -10.89 7.52 8.28
CA LYS A 34 -9.97 6.42 8.56
C LYS A 34 -8.59 6.77 7.99
N MET A 35 -7.88 7.62 8.70
CA MET A 35 -6.48 7.89 8.39
C MET A 35 -5.63 6.70 8.84
N LEU A 36 -4.72 6.26 7.97
CA LEU A 36 -3.73 5.27 8.35
C LEU A 36 -2.78 5.87 9.38
N PRO A 37 -2.41 5.13 10.43
CA PRO A 37 -1.43 5.61 11.39
C PRO A 37 -0.07 5.80 10.71
N ILE A 38 0.58 6.92 11.01
CA ILE A 38 1.95 7.19 10.58
C ILE A 38 2.86 6.73 11.71
N TYR A 39 3.72 5.76 11.42
CA TYR A 39 4.73 5.28 12.36
C TYR A 39 6.08 5.92 12.03
N SER A 40 6.76 6.41 13.05
CA SER A 40 8.13 6.91 12.96
C SER A 40 9.09 5.87 13.54
N PRO A 41 10.39 5.89 13.20
CA PRO A 41 11.38 4.99 13.80
C PRO A 41 11.35 4.97 15.34
N ARG A 42 11.04 6.11 15.96
CA ARG A 42 10.89 6.26 17.41
C ARG A 42 9.72 5.46 18.00
N ASP A 43 8.68 5.20 17.19
CA ASP A 43 7.44 4.53 17.64
C ASP A 43 7.53 3.00 17.51
N ILE A 44 8.62 2.48 16.95
CA ILE A 44 8.87 1.07 16.71
C ILE A 44 9.81 0.53 17.79
N ASN A 45 9.74 -0.81 18.05
CA ASN A 45 10.65 -1.45 19.00
C ASN A 45 12.12 -1.12 18.63
N PRO A 46 12.91 -0.52 19.55
CA PRO A 46 14.30 -0.12 19.29
C PRO A 46 15.21 -1.24 18.79
N GLU A 47 14.91 -2.49 19.13
CA GLU A 47 15.69 -3.65 18.66
C GLU A 47 15.53 -3.92 17.15
N LEU A 48 14.46 -3.39 16.53
CA LEU A 48 14.15 -3.57 15.11
C LEU A 48 14.55 -2.37 14.25
N VAL A 49 15.07 -1.33 14.87
CA VAL A 49 15.39 -0.06 14.19
C VAL A 49 16.87 0.24 14.38
N ASP A 50 17.54 0.64 13.29
CA ASP A 50 18.93 1.07 13.36
C ASP A 50 19.11 2.19 14.39
N SER A 51 20.13 2.05 15.23
CA SER A 51 20.42 2.99 16.35
C SER A 51 20.61 4.43 15.89
N THR A 52 21.04 4.64 14.66
CA THR A 52 21.28 5.97 14.08
C THR A 52 19.99 6.74 13.79
N VAL A 53 18.87 6.04 13.60
CA VAL A 53 17.59 6.64 13.23
C VAL A 53 16.50 6.50 14.29
N GLN A 54 16.75 5.78 15.39
CA GLN A 54 15.78 5.57 16.48
C GLN A 54 15.22 6.85 17.07
N HIS A 55 15.98 7.95 17.04
CA HIS A 55 15.57 9.25 17.58
C HIS A 55 14.67 10.06 16.63
N ILE A 56 14.53 9.61 15.36
CA ILE A 56 13.74 10.34 14.36
C ILE A 56 12.25 10.10 14.65
N GLY A 57 11.57 11.17 15.01
CA GLY A 57 10.12 11.20 15.22
C GLY A 57 9.40 11.70 13.98
N ASN A 58 8.92 12.93 14.03
CA ASN A 58 8.23 13.57 12.92
C ASN A 58 9.19 13.83 11.74
N ASP A 59 8.64 13.90 10.52
CA ASP A 59 9.38 14.17 9.28
C ASP A 59 10.31 13.04 8.79
N HIS A 60 10.12 11.80 9.27
CA HIS A 60 10.81 10.67 8.68
C HIS A 60 10.42 10.53 7.21
N LYS A 61 11.43 10.47 6.36
CA LYS A 61 11.28 10.25 4.91
C LYS A 61 12.04 8.99 4.51
N ILE A 62 11.52 8.31 3.51
CA ILE A 62 12.26 7.22 2.86
C ILE A 62 13.55 7.81 2.30
N ALA A 63 14.68 7.16 2.59
CA ALA A 63 15.98 7.55 2.07
C ALA A 63 16.00 7.51 0.53
N ASP A 64 16.82 8.34 -0.06
CA ASP A 64 17.09 8.28 -1.49
C ASP A 64 17.71 6.94 -1.82
N PHE A 65 17.23 6.30 -2.88
CA PHE A 65 17.70 4.99 -3.32
C PHE A 65 18.08 4.98 -4.80
N ALA A 66 18.95 4.06 -5.16
CA ALA A 66 19.31 3.78 -6.55
C ALA A 66 19.57 2.28 -6.70
N PHE A 67 18.63 1.56 -7.33
CA PHE A 67 18.67 0.13 -7.54
C PHE A 67 18.63 -0.23 -9.02
N ILE A 68 19.03 -1.45 -9.37
CA ILE A 68 18.99 -1.96 -10.73
C ILE A 68 17.74 -2.83 -10.89
N ASN A 69 16.93 -2.56 -11.92
CA ASN A 69 15.74 -3.36 -12.16
C ASN A 69 16.01 -4.59 -13.03
N GLN A 70 14.98 -5.41 -13.25
CA GLN A 70 14.99 -6.61 -14.09
C GLN A 70 15.42 -6.36 -15.55
N ASN A 71 15.46 -5.12 -16.00
CA ASN A 71 15.91 -4.75 -17.35
C ASN A 71 17.33 -4.14 -17.35
N GLY A 72 18.07 -4.20 -16.21
CA GLY A 72 19.39 -3.61 -16.07
C GLY A 72 19.38 -2.07 -15.99
N LYS A 73 18.21 -1.45 -15.82
CA LYS A 73 18.08 0.00 -15.72
C LYS A 73 18.16 0.43 -14.26
N THR A 74 18.90 1.52 -13.99
CA THR A 74 18.88 2.16 -12.66
C THR A 74 17.54 2.82 -12.41
N ILE A 75 16.92 2.49 -11.28
CA ILE A 75 15.66 3.01 -10.77
C ILE A 75 15.94 3.76 -9.48
N THR A 76 15.42 4.96 -9.38
CA THR A 76 15.60 5.86 -8.23
C THR A 76 14.24 6.30 -7.69
N GLN A 77 14.21 6.95 -6.52
CA GLN A 77 12.98 7.57 -5.99
C GLN A 77 12.35 8.58 -6.95
N LYS A 78 13.14 9.22 -7.84
CA LYS A 78 12.64 10.18 -8.84
C LYS A 78 11.71 9.54 -9.87
N ASP A 79 11.88 8.24 -10.15
CA ASP A 79 10.99 7.49 -11.05
C ASP A 79 9.59 7.29 -10.45
N TYR A 80 9.47 7.50 -9.13
CA TYR A 80 8.24 7.37 -8.34
C TYR A 80 7.74 8.70 -7.76
N GLU A 81 8.42 9.80 -8.08
CA GLU A 81 8.02 11.13 -7.62
C GLU A 81 6.62 11.47 -8.13
N ASN A 82 5.78 12.00 -7.24
CA ASN A 82 4.36 12.29 -7.51
C ASN A 82 3.54 11.07 -7.97
N LYS A 83 3.98 9.87 -7.63
CA LYS A 83 3.24 8.61 -7.86
C LYS A 83 2.93 7.93 -6.54
N ILE A 84 1.84 7.19 -6.52
CA ILE A 84 1.59 6.20 -5.48
C ILE A 84 2.28 4.91 -5.91
N TYR A 85 3.04 4.30 -5.05
CA TYR A 85 3.58 2.98 -5.35
C TYR A 85 3.36 2.01 -4.20
N VAL A 86 3.10 0.76 -4.57
CA VAL A 86 3.02 -0.35 -3.64
C VAL A 86 4.39 -1.01 -3.62
N ALA A 87 5.01 -1.03 -2.44
CA ALA A 87 6.30 -1.65 -2.22
C ALA A 87 6.14 -2.99 -1.50
N ASP A 88 6.91 -3.99 -1.92
CA ASP A 88 7.05 -5.25 -1.22
C ASP A 88 8.49 -5.76 -1.25
N PHE A 89 8.81 -6.68 -0.34
CA PHE A 89 10.12 -7.31 -0.21
C PHE A 89 9.98 -8.80 -0.49
N PHE A 90 10.81 -9.33 -1.38
CA PHE A 90 10.72 -10.71 -1.83
C PHE A 90 12.12 -11.31 -2.14
N PHE A 91 12.14 -12.58 -2.46
CA PHE A 91 13.28 -13.24 -3.10
C PHE A 91 12.80 -14.37 -4.00
N THR A 92 13.48 -14.57 -5.14
CA THR A 92 13.00 -15.46 -6.21
C THR A 92 12.98 -16.92 -5.82
N THR A 93 13.85 -17.33 -4.89
CA THR A 93 13.97 -18.72 -4.42
C THR A 93 13.06 -19.07 -3.24
N CYS A 94 12.17 -18.16 -2.81
CA CYS A 94 11.24 -18.41 -1.71
C CYS A 94 10.20 -19.49 -2.09
N PRO A 95 10.10 -20.58 -1.31
CA PRO A 95 9.21 -21.67 -1.68
C PRO A 95 7.79 -21.53 -1.14
N THR A 96 7.49 -20.51 -0.32
CA THR A 96 6.26 -20.46 0.47
C THR A 96 5.44 -19.19 0.26
N ILE A 97 5.82 -18.09 0.92
CA ILE A 97 4.98 -16.87 0.97
C ILE A 97 5.15 -15.97 -0.25
N CYS A 98 6.37 -15.86 -0.78
CA CYS A 98 6.64 -14.96 -1.92
C CYS A 98 5.84 -15.31 -3.17
N PRO A 99 5.66 -16.58 -3.58
CA PRO A 99 4.79 -16.90 -4.71
C PRO A 99 3.38 -16.32 -4.55
N LYS A 100 2.77 -16.51 -3.38
CA LYS A 100 1.42 -15.99 -3.09
C LYS A 100 1.39 -14.45 -3.07
N MET A 101 2.43 -13.82 -2.53
CA MET A 101 2.55 -12.36 -2.52
C MET A 101 2.70 -11.83 -3.95
N THR A 102 3.55 -12.46 -4.76
CA THR A 102 3.72 -12.09 -6.17
C THR A 102 2.42 -12.26 -6.97
N ASP A 103 1.66 -13.33 -6.74
CA ASP A 103 0.35 -13.53 -7.38
C ASP A 103 -0.63 -12.40 -6.99
N ASN A 104 -0.60 -11.93 -5.75
CA ASN A 104 -1.38 -10.77 -5.31
C ASN A 104 -0.92 -9.47 -5.99
N MET A 105 0.39 -9.29 -6.18
CA MET A 105 0.95 -8.14 -6.90
C MET A 105 0.55 -8.17 -8.38
N VAL A 106 0.54 -9.34 -9.03
CA VAL A 106 0.02 -9.52 -10.42
C VAL A 106 -1.47 -9.19 -10.47
N TRP A 107 -2.25 -9.64 -9.51
CA TRP A 107 -3.67 -9.27 -9.43
C TRP A 107 -3.82 -7.76 -9.29
N LEU A 108 -3.07 -7.13 -8.40
CA LEU A 108 -3.09 -5.68 -8.18
C LEU A 108 -2.68 -4.92 -9.45
N GLN A 109 -1.62 -5.35 -10.14
CA GLN A 109 -1.19 -4.82 -11.42
C GLN A 109 -2.36 -4.78 -12.43
N ASN A 110 -3.13 -5.86 -12.51
CA ASN A 110 -4.27 -5.97 -13.42
C ASN A 110 -5.44 -5.07 -13.01
N GLN A 111 -5.72 -4.94 -11.71
CA GLN A 111 -6.77 -4.03 -11.21
C GLN A 111 -6.44 -2.56 -11.50
N LEU A 112 -5.17 -2.21 -11.40
CA LEU A 112 -4.70 -0.83 -11.52
C LEU A 112 -4.25 -0.45 -12.93
N LYS A 113 -4.40 -1.33 -13.92
CA LYS A 113 -3.91 -1.10 -15.29
C LYS A 113 -4.37 0.22 -15.94
N ASN A 114 -5.54 0.71 -15.55
CA ASN A 114 -6.12 1.95 -16.07
C ASN A 114 -5.70 3.19 -15.25
N ASN A 115 -4.93 3.01 -14.17
CA ASN A 115 -4.44 4.11 -13.34
C ASN A 115 -2.92 4.26 -13.49
N PRO A 116 -2.42 5.20 -14.33
CA PRO A 116 -1.00 5.39 -14.58
C PRO A 116 -0.25 6.01 -13.38
N GLU A 117 -0.98 6.57 -12.43
CA GLU A 117 -0.39 7.20 -11.24
C GLU A 117 0.05 6.17 -10.18
N VAL A 118 -0.38 4.91 -10.32
CA VAL A 118 -0.01 3.85 -9.40
C VAL A 118 1.04 2.94 -10.03
N LYS A 119 2.15 2.74 -9.33
CA LYS A 119 3.28 1.88 -9.71
C LYS A 119 3.47 0.76 -8.70
N LEU A 120 4.23 -0.26 -9.08
CA LEU A 120 4.62 -1.35 -8.21
C LEU A 120 6.16 -1.41 -8.14
N LEU A 121 6.69 -1.73 -6.96
CA LEU A 121 8.12 -1.79 -6.71
C LEU A 121 8.43 -2.91 -5.72
N SER A 122 9.10 -3.95 -6.19
CA SER A 122 9.48 -5.10 -5.37
C SER A 122 10.99 -5.13 -5.17
N PHE A 123 11.42 -5.15 -3.92
CA PHE A 123 12.82 -5.18 -3.53
C PHE A 123 13.27 -6.62 -3.25
N SER A 124 14.30 -7.10 -3.94
CA SER A 124 14.88 -8.37 -3.57
C SER A 124 15.74 -8.24 -2.32
N VAL A 125 15.49 -9.09 -1.32
CA VAL A 125 16.28 -9.14 -0.07
C VAL A 125 17.49 -10.11 -0.17
N THR A 126 17.69 -10.74 -1.32
CA THR A 126 18.83 -11.65 -1.61
C THR A 126 19.58 -11.22 -2.88
N PRO A 127 20.15 -10.00 -2.91
CA PRO A 127 20.75 -9.45 -4.13
C PRO A 127 21.91 -10.29 -4.69
N ASP A 128 22.60 -11.08 -3.85
CA ASP A 128 23.67 -11.99 -4.28
C ASP A 128 23.15 -13.13 -5.20
N ILE A 129 21.87 -13.47 -5.09
CA ILE A 129 21.21 -14.53 -5.88
C ILE A 129 20.36 -13.90 -6.97
N ASP A 130 19.60 -12.86 -6.63
CA ASP A 130 18.63 -12.20 -7.48
C ASP A 130 19.28 -11.12 -8.34
N THR A 131 20.14 -11.57 -9.27
CA THR A 131 20.75 -10.67 -10.27
C THR A 131 19.67 -10.12 -11.22
N PRO A 132 19.93 -9.04 -11.97
CA PRO A 132 18.98 -8.52 -12.95
C PRO A 132 18.47 -9.58 -13.94
N GLU A 133 19.34 -10.52 -14.35
CA GLU A 133 18.99 -11.61 -15.27
C GLU A 133 18.02 -12.60 -14.60
N VAL A 134 18.24 -12.93 -13.33
CA VAL A 134 17.36 -13.79 -12.54
C VAL A 134 16.01 -13.11 -12.35
N LEU A 135 16.02 -11.82 -11.99
CA LEU A 135 14.80 -11.00 -11.85
C LEU A 135 14.04 -10.91 -13.18
N LYS A 136 14.74 -10.78 -14.32
CA LYS A 136 14.10 -10.75 -15.64
C LYS A 136 13.40 -12.06 -15.96
N LYS A 137 14.05 -13.18 -15.70
CA LYS A 137 13.42 -14.51 -15.89
C LYS A 137 12.17 -14.65 -15.01
N TYR A 138 12.28 -14.27 -13.74
CA TYR A 138 11.17 -14.31 -12.79
C TYR A 138 10.02 -13.38 -13.23
N ALA A 139 10.34 -12.17 -13.68
CA ALA A 139 9.35 -11.21 -14.18
C ALA A 139 8.54 -11.77 -15.36
N ILE A 140 9.21 -12.41 -16.32
CA ILE A 140 8.56 -13.04 -17.47
C ILE A 140 7.66 -14.19 -17.01
N GLU A 141 8.15 -15.06 -16.13
CA GLU A 141 7.41 -16.20 -15.61
C GLU A 141 6.13 -15.76 -14.87
N LYS A 142 6.21 -14.67 -14.12
CA LYS A 142 5.10 -14.14 -13.31
C LYS A 142 4.20 -13.16 -14.06
N GLY A 143 4.52 -12.76 -15.27
CA GLY A 143 3.71 -11.83 -16.06
C GLY A 143 3.79 -10.38 -15.55
N VAL A 144 4.97 -9.96 -15.12
CA VAL A 144 5.26 -8.57 -14.68
C VAL A 144 5.22 -7.63 -15.89
N ASP A 145 4.48 -6.55 -15.80
CA ASP A 145 4.45 -5.47 -16.77
C ASP A 145 5.57 -4.44 -16.46
N ASP A 146 6.64 -4.48 -17.23
CA ASP A 146 7.82 -3.62 -17.09
C ASP A 146 7.50 -2.11 -17.12
N ALA A 147 6.37 -1.68 -17.71
CA ALA A 147 5.97 -0.28 -17.75
C ALA A 147 5.45 0.23 -16.37
N ARG A 148 5.07 -0.69 -15.51
CA ARG A 148 4.34 -0.39 -14.28
C ARG A 148 5.01 -0.94 -13.03
N TRP A 149 5.71 -2.04 -13.15
CA TRP A 149 6.26 -2.79 -12.03
C TRP A 149 7.75 -3.06 -12.23
N ASN A 150 8.57 -2.55 -11.31
CA ASN A 150 9.99 -2.84 -11.25
C ASN A 150 10.28 -3.85 -10.12
N LEU A 151 11.02 -4.89 -10.46
CA LEU A 151 11.70 -5.77 -9.53
C LEU A 151 13.12 -5.29 -9.42
N VAL A 152 13.57 -4.90 -8.24
CA VAL A 152 14.88 -4.25 -8.08
C VAL A 152 15.81 -5.05 -7.19
N THR A 153 17.09 -4.92 -7.46
CA THR A 153 18.22 -5.49 -6.70
C THR A 153 19.32 -4.45 -6.54
N GLY A 154 20.17 -4.58 -5.54
CA GLY A 154 21.25 -3.63 -5.26
C GLY A 154 22.08 -4.03 -4.05
N ASP A 155 22.73 -3.06 -3.40
CA ASP A 155 23.43 -3.35 -2.14
C ASP A 155 22.39 -3.67 -1.05
N LYS A 156 22.62 -4.78 -0.33
CA LYS A 156 21.72 -5.24 0.74
C LYS A 156 21.56 -4.25 1.88
N LYS A 157 22.54 -3.36 2.08
CA LYS A 157 22.50 -2.33 3.13
C LYS A 157 21.57 -1.19 2.78
N ASP A 158 21.31 -1.00 1.48
CA ASP A 158 20.47 0.08 0.98
C ASP A 158 19.01 -0.38 0.78
N ILE A 159 18.76 -1.70 0.88
CA ILE A 159 17.43 -2.33 0.85
C ILE A 159 16.83 -2.36 2.26
#